data_812d528a3b6ca4fa9879aecfcdf504a9
#
_entry.id   812d528a3b6ca4fa9879aecfcdf504a9
#
_cell.length_a   1.000
_cell.length_b   1.000
_cell.length_c   1.000
_cell.angle_alpha   90.00
_cell.angle_beta   90.00
_cell.angle_gamma   90.00
#
_symmetry.space_group_name_H-M   'P 1'
#
loop_
_entity.id
_entity.type
_entity.pdbx_description
1 polymer ?
#
loop_
_entity_poly.entity_id
_entity_poly.type
_entity_poly.pdbx_seq_one_letter_code
_entity_poly.pdbx_strand_id
1 'polypeptide(L)'
;MDATQDRREFKFLLPAEEGEKFRLFIASMIPVDRGAEDGYPVISEYYDTSDRHSYWQKQWGVANRRRVRARVYGRADGLIPPAGFIEIKHKLDGDGVKRRAALPIESLAELAQGKIPQPLLEPTRSRADKHVVAELQDLIVDAGARPVVQVRYDRMAYDSGPEGTIRVTFDTGLRCRFDMKPLTPDDPDFPLAVVKHEIAVV
;
A
#
# COMPACT_ATOMS: atom_id res chain seq x y z
N MET A 1 15.19 13.85 -14.54
CA MET A 1 13.82 14.39 -14.54
C MET A 1 12.92 13.19 -14.50
N ASP A 2 12.42 12.82 -13.32
CA ASP A 2 11.37 11.78 -13.22
C ASP A 2 10.11 12.40 -13.82
N ALA A 3 9.72 11.89 -14.96
CA ALA A 3 8.42 12.18 -15.54
C ALA A 3 7.37 11.62 -14.56
N THR A 4 6.79 12.47 -13.77
CA THR A 4 5.51 12.20 -13.10
C THR A 4 4.50 12.03 -14.22
N GLN A 5 4.37 10.79 -14.71
CA GLN A 5 3.26 10.42 -15.56
C GLN A 5 1.99 10.81 -14.84
N ASP A 6 1.17 11.65 -15.46
CA ASP A 6 -0.16 12.04 -14.96
C ASP A 6 -1.05 10.79 -14.93
N ARG A 7 -0.91 10.02 -13.86
CA ARG A 7 -1.53 8.71 -13.71
C ARG A 7 -2.84 8.89 -12.96
N ARG A 8 -3.94 8.70 -13.65
CA ARG A 8 -5.27 8.69 -13.05
C ARG A 8 -5.57 7.30 -12.52
N GLU A 9 -6.08 7.21 -11.29
CA GLU A 9 -6.50 5.96 -10.65
C GLU A 9 -8.02 5.96 -10.51
N PHE A 10 -8.67 4.95 -11.08
CA PHE A 10 -10.09 4.67 -10.89
C PHE A 10 -10.27 3.44 -10.01
N LYS A 11 -11.29 3.45 -9.16
CA LYS A 11 -11.60 2.32 -8.27
C LYS A 11 -13.05 1.92 -8.42
N PHE A 12 -13.25 0.66 -8.68
CA PHE A 12 -14.56 0.05 -8.83
C PHE A 12 -14.76 -1.00 -7.74
N LEU A 13 -15.95 -1.09 -7.24
CA LEU A 13 -16.39 -2.15 -6.35
C LEU A 13 -17.34 -3.05 -7.14
N LEU A 14 -16.95 -4.30 -7.37
CA LEU A 14 -17.68 -5.24 -8.20
C LEU A 14 -18.18 -6.42 -7.36
N PRO A 15 -19.35 -6.99 -7.68
CA PRO A 15 -19.71 -8.31 -7.21
C PRO A 15 -18.69 -9.35 -7.70
N ALA A 16 -18.45 -10.43 -6.93
CA ALA A 16 -17.41 -11.41 -7.23
C ALA A 16 -17.53 -11.99 -8.66
N GLU A 17 -18.75 -12.33 -9.10
CA GLU A 17 -18.99 -12.86 -10.44
C GLU A 17 -18.64 -11.86 -11.55
N GLU A 18 -19.00 -10.60 -11.39
CA GLU A 18 -18.67 -9.53 -12.34
C GLU A 18 -17.17 -9.21 -12.33
N GLY A 19 -16.55 -9.22 -11.16
CA GLY A 19 -15.10 -9.06 -10.99
C GLY A 19 -14.34 -10.14 -11.75
N GLU A 20 -14.74 -11.40 -11.66
CA GLU A 20 -14.10 -12.51 -12.36
C GLU A 20 -14.30 -12.43 -13.88
N LYS A 21 -15.51 -12.13 -14.36
CA LYS A 21 -15.77 -11.91 -15.80
C LYS A 21 -14.88 -10.79 -16.35
N PHE A 22 -14.78 -9.68 -15.62
CA PHE A 22 -13.95 -8.56 -16.02
C PHE A 22 -12.47 -8.91 -15.98
N ARG A 23 -12.01 -9.68 -14.98
CA ARG A 23 -10.64 -10.17 -14.90
C ARG A 23 -10.25 -11.03 -16.11
N LEU A 24 -11.11 -11.96 -16.50
CA LEU A 24 -10.90 -12.81 -17.69
C LEU A 24 -10.85 -11.97 -18.98
N PHE A 25 -11.70 -10.96 -19.09
CA PHE A 25 -11.66 -10.03 -20.22
C PHE A 25 -10.33 -9.27 -20.27
N ILE A 26 -9.88 -8.72 -19.15
CA ILE A 26 -8.58 -8.02 -19.07
C ILE A 26 -7.42 -8.98 -19.40
N ALA A 27 -7.43 -10.20 -18.87
CA ALA A 27 -6.42 -11.22 -19.15
C ALA A 27 -6.29 -11.58 -20.64
N SER A 28 -7.36 -11.42 -21.43
CA SER A 28 -7.30 -11.63 -22.88
C SER A 28 -6.64 -10.48 -23.65
N MET A 29 -6.47 -9.31 -23.03
CA MET A 29 -5.98 -8.08 -23.68
C MET A 29 -4.63 -7.61 -23.13
N ILE A 30 -4.39 -7.80 -21.86
CA ILE A 30 -3.23 -7.25 -21.14
C ILE A 30 -2.51 -8.40 -20.43
N PRO A 31 -1.20 -8.55 -20.59
CA PRO A 31 -0.44 -9.59 -19.92
C PRO A 31 -0.45 -9.39 -18.40
N VAL A 32 -0.31 -10.48 -17.67
CA VAL A 32 -0.09 -10.47 -16.22
C VAL A 32 1.20 -9.71 -15.92
N ASP A 33 1.19 -8.87 -14.90
CA ASP A 33 2.37 -8.16 -14.42
C ASP A 33 3.43 -9.18 -13.94
N ARG A 34 4.68 -8.92 -14.25
CA ARG A 34 5.79 -9.83 -13.96
C ARG A 34 5.83 -10.18 -12.46
N GLY A 35 5.82 -11.48 -12.15
CA GLY A 35 5.81 -12.01 -10.79
C GLY A 35 4.43 -11.98 -10.12
N ALA A 36 3.36 -11.80 -10.90
CA ALA A 36 1.98 -11.83 -10.42
C ALA A 36 1.14 -12.95 -11.10
N GLU A 37 1.81 -13.95 -11.69
CA GLU A 37 1.16 -15.02 -12.49
C GLU A 37 0.08 -15.75 -11.69
N ASP A 38 0.32 -16.01 -10.40
CA ASP A 38 -0.63 -16.66 -9.49
C ASP A 38 -1.27 -15.69 -8.48
N GLY A 39 -1.06 -14.39 -8.69
CA GLY A 39 -1.42 -13.37 -7.71
C GLY A 39 -0.48 -13.36 -6.49
N TYR A 40 -0.68 -12.42 -5.60
CA TYR A 40 0.11 -12.32 -4.38
C TYR A 40 -0.63 -11.59 -3.26
N PRO A 41 -0.42 -11.98 -1.99
CA PRO A 41 -0.97 -11.27 -0.86
C PRO A 41 -0.29 -9.90 -0.68
N VAL A 42 -1.10 -8.92 -0.31
CA VAL A 42 -0.65 -7.57 0.05
C VAL A 42 -1.14 -7.27 1.46
N ILE A 43 -0.23 -6.96 2.36
CA ILE A 43 -0.56 -6.56 3.72
C ILE A 43 -0.08 -5.15 3.94
N SER A 44 -0.95 -4.30 4.45
CA SER A 44 -0.66 -2.91 4.75
C SER A 44 -1.09 -2.56 6.17
N GLU A 45 -0.20 -1.90 6.88
CA GLU A 45 -0.45 -1.32 8.19
C GLU A 45 -0.56 0.20 8.05
N TYR A 46 -1.69 0.75 8.44
CA TYR A 46 -1.96 2.19 8.34
C TYR A 46 -1.72 2.87 9.67
N TYR A 47 -1.16 4.06 9.60
CA TYR A 47 -0.79 4.88 10.75
C TYR A 47 -1.71 6.10 10.85
N ASP A 48 -2.10 6.43 12.07
CA ASP A 48 -2.86 7.65 12.36
C ASP A 48 -2.61 8.09 13.82
N THR A 49 -2.95 9.32 14.11
CA THR A 49 -2.95 9.84 15.48
C THR A 49 -4.10 9.25 16.30
N SER A 50 -4.05 9.39 17.61
CA SER A 50 -5.09 8.87 18.52
C SER A 50 -6.48 9.45 18.23
N ASP A 51 -6.55 10.70 17.76
CA ASP A 51 -7.76 11.41 17.35
C ASP A 51 -8.20 11.14 15.90
N ARG A 52 -7.47 10.24 15.20
CA ARG A 52 -7.76 9.86 13.81
C ARG A 52 -7.66 11.02 12.82
N HIS A 53 -6.69 11.87 12.99
CA HIS A 53 -6.49 13.07 12.18
C HIS A 53 -6.48 12.83 10.67
N SER A 54 -5.67 11.86 10.19
CA SER A 54 -5.58 11.53 8.75
C SER A 54 -6.89 10.95 8.20
N TYR A 55 -7.63 10.20 9.01
CA TYR A 55 -8.94 9.68 8.64
C TYR A 55 -9.94 10.84 8.45
N TRP A 56 -10.04 11.75 9.43
CA TRP A 56 -10.95 12.87 9.38
C TRP A 56 -10.60 13.86 8.26
N GLN A 57 -9.32 14.15 8.05
CA GLN A 57 -8.89 14.96 6.89
C GLN A 57 -9.39 14.39 5.56
N LYS A 58 -9.40 13.04 5.42
CA LYS A 58 -9.95 12.41 4.22
C LYS A 58 -11.47 12.59 4.14
N GLN A 59 -12.20 12.38 5.25
CA GLN A 59 -13.66 12.49 5.29
C GLN A 59 -14.13 13.91 4.98
N TRP A 60 -13.45 14.91 5.51
CA TRP A 60 -13.75 16.33 5.26
C TRP A 60 -13.24 16.85 3.92
N GLY A 61 -12.55 16.02 3.13
CA GLY A 61 -12.05 16.42 1.81
C GLY A 61 -10.93 17.46 1.87
N VAL A 62 -10.16 17.51 2.97
CA VAL A 62 -9.04 18.44 3.11
C VAL A 62 -8.11 18.31 1.90
N ALA A 63 -7.82 19.45 1.23
CA ALA A 63 -7.08 19.48 -0.04
C ALA A 63 -5.65 18.97 0.13
N ASN A 64 -4.99 19.40 1.21
CA ASN A 64 -3.60 19.03 1.49
C ASN A 64 -3.56 18.07 2.68
N ARG A 65 -3.29 16.78 2.40
CA ARG A 65 -3.26 15.74 3.44
C ARG A 65 -2.22 14.68 3.14
N ARG A 66 -1.70 14.07 4.21
CA ARG A 66 -0.71 12.98 4.14
C ARG A 66 -1.24 11.74 4.86
N ARG A 67 -0.87 10.56 4.37
CA ARG A 67 -1.16 9.28 5.03
C ARG A 67 0.07 8.38 4.93
N VAL A 68 0.41 7.78 6.05
CA VAL A 68 1.53 6.83 6.15
C VAL A 68 0.98 5.41 6.20
N ARG A 69 1.67 4.49 5.53
CA ARG A 69 1.49 3.06 5.71
C ARG A 69 2.81 2.32 5.57
N ALA A 70 2.97 1.26 6.32
CA ALA A 70 3.93 0.20 6.03
C ALA A 70 3.25 -0.86 5.17
N ARG A 71 3.99 -1.49 4.25
CA ARG A 71 3.45 -2.51 3.34
C ARG A 71 4.45 -3.61 3.10
N VAL A 72 3.95 -4.84 3.11
CA VAL A 72 4.67 -6.02 2.68
C VAL A 72 3.89 -6.73 1.58
N TYR A 73 4.62 -7.44 0.72
CA TYR A 73 4.08 -8.25 -0.36
C TYR A 73 4.50 -9.68 -0.11
N GLY A 74 3.54 -10.61 -0.12
CA GLY A 74 3.84 -12.02 -0.20
C GLY A 74 4.15 -12.44 -1.63
N ARG A 75 4.51 -13.69 -1.81
CA ARG A 75 4.70 -14.32 -3.11
C ARG A 75 3.87 -15.58 -3.21
N ALA A 76 3.40 -15.88 -4.41
CA ALA A 76 2.64 -17.09 -4.66
C ALA A 76 3.47 -18.38 -4.40
N ASP A 77 4.80 -18.30 -4.56
CA ASP A 77 5.73 -19.39 -4.29
C ASP A 77 6.12 -19.55 -2.80
N GLY A 78 5.49 -18.78 -1.90
CA GLY A 78 5.75 -18.80 -0.46
C GLY A 78 7.10 -18.20 -0.05
N LEU A 79 7.90 -17.68 -0.99
CA LEU A 79 9.13 -16.98 -0.68
C LEU A 79 8.82 -15.56 -0.19
N ILE A 80 9.24 -15.24 1.02
CA ILE A 80 9.04 -13.92 1.61
C ILE A 80 10.02 -12.94 0.94
N PRO A 81 9.53 -11.86 0.30
CA PRO A 81 10.43 -10.81 -0.17
C PRO A 81 11.19 -10.22 1.02
N PRO A 82 12.50 -10.02 0.93
CA PRO A 82 13.30 -9.50 2.04
C PRO A 82 13.00 -8.01 2.35
N ALA A 83 12.11 -7.37 1.59
CA ALA A 83 11.83 -5.95 1.70
C ALA A 83 10.37 -5.66 2.03
N GLY A 84 10.19 -4.85 3.05
CA GLY A 84 8.98 -4.08 3.28
C GLY A 84 9.11 -2.66 2.73
N PHE A 85 8.02 -1.93 2.72
CA PHE A 85 7.97 -0.57 2.18
C PHE A 85 7.25 0.36 3.15
N ILE A 86 7.83 1.53 3.34
CA ILE A 86 7.11 2.67 3.91
C ILE A 86 6.62 3.53 2.75
N GLU A 87 5.35 3.85 2.76
CA GLU A 87 4.71 4.65 1.73
C GLU A 87 3.98 5.84 2.37
N ILE A 88 4.27 7.05 1.87
CA ILE A 88 3.57 8.27 2.26
C ILE A 88 2.81 8.75 1.02
N LYS A 89 1.49 8.76 1.13
CA LYS A 89 0.62 9.29 0.09
C LYS A 89 0.20 10.71 0.45
N HIS A 90 0.57 11.65 -0.42
CA HIS A 90 0.11 13.02 -0.36
C HIS A 90 -1.11 13.20 -1.27
N LYS A 91 -1.98 14.09 -0.88
CA LYS A 91 -2.88 14.79 -1.79
C LYS A 91 -2.57 16.27 -1.64
N LEU A 92 -2.20 16.91 -2.75
CA LEU A 92 -1.83 18.32 -2.82
C LEU A 92 -2.71 18.94 -3.92
N ASP A 93 -3.66 19.78 -3.54
CA ASP A 93 -4.57 20.51 -4.44
C ASP A 93 -5.20 19.65 -5.57
N GLY A 94 -5.51 18.39 -5.25
CA GLY A 94 -6.10 17.46 -6.20
C GLY A 94 -5.12 16.41 -6.74
N ASP A 95 -3.83 16.71 -6.77
CA ASP A 95 -2.80 15.80 -7.25
C ASP A 95 -2.34 14.80 -6.18
N GLY A 96 -2.09 13.57 -6.62
CA GLY A 96 -1.61 12.50 -5.75
C GLY A 96 -0.11 12.27 -5.92
N VAL A 97 0.70 12.64 -4.92
CA VAL A 97 2.12 12.30 -4.88
C VAL A 97 2.34 11.13 -3.91
N LYS A 98 3.14 10.16 -4.33
CA LYS A 98 3.52 9.02 -3.51
C LYS A 98 5.03 9.00 -3.33
N ARG A 99 5.47 8.94 -2.06
CA ARG A 99 6.85 8.65 -1.71
C ARG A 99 6.95 7.26 -1.12
N ARG A 100 8.05 6.58 -1.42
CA ARG A 100 8.25 5.19 -1.01
C ARG A 100 9.72 4.95 -0.68
N ALA A 101 9.98 4.26 0.43
CA ALA A 101 11.28 3.74 0.80
C ALA A 101 11.20 2.24 1.05
N ALA A 102 12.19 1.49 0.56
CA ALA A 102 12.33 0.06 0.80
C ALA A 102 13.22 -0.19 2.03
N LEU A 103 12.84 -1.15 2.87
CA LEU A 103 13.49 -1.53 4.11
C LEU A 103 13.46 -3.04 4.30
N PRO A 104 14.39 -3.62 5.08
CA PRO A 104 14.20 -4.96 5.65
C PRO A 104 12.87 -5.03 6.42
N ILE A 105 12.15 -6.13 6.29
CA ILE A 105 10.80 -6.27 6.89
C ILE A 105 10.86 -6.11 8.41
N GLU A 106 11.88 -6.66 9.04
CA GLU A 106 12.10 -6.59 10.49
C GLU A 106 12.21 -5.14 11.00
N SER A 107 12.72 -4.24 10.18
CA SER A 107 12.86 -2.82 10.54
C SER A 107 11.51 -2.07 10.60
N LEU A 108 10.44 -2.62 10.03
CA LEU A 108 9.13 -2.01 10.10
C LEU A 108 8.57 -2.00 11.53
N ALA A 109 9.04 -2.89 12.40
CA ALA A 109 8.66 -2.90 13.81
C ALA A 109 9.09 -1.63 14.56
N GLU A 110 10.18 -0.99 14.16
CA GLU A 110 10.62 0.29 14.74
C GLU A 110 9.60 1.41 14.45
N LEU A 111 9.05 1.43 13.23
CA LEU A 111 8.02 2.40 12.86
C LEU A 111 6.76 2.22 13.72
N ALA A 112 6.33 0.98 13.95
CA ALA A 112 5.19 0.67 14.82
C ALA A 112 5.39 1.14 16.26
N GLN A 113 6.66 1.18 16.73
CA GLN A 113 7.03 1.72 18.03
C GLN A 113 7.12 3.26 18.05
N GLY A 114 6.89 3.93 16.93
CA GLY A 114 6.99 5.38 16.82
C GLY A 114 8.40 5.92 16.60
N LYS A 115 9.30 5.09 16.07
CA LYS A 115 10.67 5.43 15.77
C LYS A 115 10.89 5.45 14.26
N ILE A 116 11.87 6.21 13.81
CA ILE A 116 12.33 6.13 12.42
C ILE A 116 13.21 4.87 12.30
N PRO A 117 12.91 3.96 11.37
CA PRO A 117 13.71 2.75 11.17
C PRO A 117 15.18 3.07 10.90
N GLN A 118 16.07 2.44 11.65
CA GLN A 118 17.52 2.67 11.60
C GLN A 118 18.11 2.60 10.17
N PRO A 119 17.71 1.65 9.30
CA PRO A 119 18.22 1.62 7.94
C PRO A 119 17.91 2.84 7.10
N LEU A 120 16.89 3.63 7.41
CA LEU A 120 16.61 4.90 6.71
C LEU A 120 17.55 6.04 7.11
N LEU A 121 18.18 5.95 8.26
CA LEU A 121 19.08 6.97 8.80
C LEU A 121 20.50 6.86 8.25
N GLU A 122 20.80 5.83 7.45
CA GLU A 122 22.11 5.63 6.86
C GLU A 122 22.49 6.79 5.92
N PRO A 123 23.72 7.31 5.99
CA PRO A 123 24.16 8.45 5.17
C PRO A 123 24.09 8.19 3.66
N THR A 124 24.22 6.91 3.26
CA THR A 124 24.22 6.45 1.87
C THR A 124 22.85 6.45 1.21
N ARG A 125 21.79 6.66 1.97
CA ARG A 125 20.41 6.71 1.45
C ARG A 125 20.20 7.81 0.44
N SER A 126 19.34 7.53 -0.52
CA SER A 126 18.97 8.45 -1.59
C SER A 126 18.35 9.76 -1.06
N ARG A 127 18.35 10.80 -1.88
CA ARG A 127 17.63 12.04 -1.57
C ARG A 127 16.13 11.79 -1.35
N ALA A 128 15.54 10.85 -2.11
CA ALA A 128 14.14 10.49 -1.96
C ALA A 128 13.86 9.86 -0.58
N ASP A 129 14.75 8.96 -0.11
CA ASP A 129 14.62 8.37 1.23
C ASP A 129 14.76 9.43 2.34
N LYS A 130 15.68 10.41 2.18
CA LYS A 130 15.81 11.52 3.13
C LYS A 130 14.53 12.36 3.23
N HIS A 131 13.79 12.53 2.15
CA HIS A 131 12.47 13.17 2.21
C HIS A 131 11.46 12.33 2.96
N VAL A 132 11.48 10.98 2.79
CA VAL A 132 10.64 10.08 3.58
C VAL A 132 10.96 10.21 5.07
N VAL A 133 12.24 10.23 5.44
CA VAL A 133 12.69 10.42 6.85
C VAL A 133 12.14 11.70 7.44
N ALA A 134 12.27 12.83 6.75
CA ALA A 134 11.76 14.11 7.25
C ALA A 134 10.24 14.07 7.51
N GLU A 135 9.48 13.43 6.62
CA GLU A 135 8.04 13.30 6.79
C GLU A 135 7.64 12.29 7.88
N LEU A 136 8.43 11.24 8.07
CA LEU A 136 8.24 10.33 9.20
C LEU A 136 8.54 11.01 10.53
N GLN A 137 9.52 11.90 10.55
CA GLN A 137 9.77 12.72 11.75
C GLN A 137 8.50 13.49 12.13
N ASP A 138 7.91 14.23 11.19
CA ASP A 138 6.67 14.98 11.42
C ASP A 138 5.51 14.10 11.86
N LEU A 139 5.26 12.99 11.14
CA LEU A 139 4.03 12.22 11.28
C LEU A 139 4.09 11.17 12.39
N ILE A 140 5.22 10.48 12.54
CA ILE A 140 5.39 9.37 13.46
C ILE A 140 5.96 9.81 14.81
N VAL A 141 6.99 10.66 14.78
CA VAL A 141 7.68 11.08 15.99
C VAL A 141 6.96 12.27 16.63
N ASP A 142 6.77 13.35 15.89
CA ASP A 142 6.26 14.60 16.42
C ASP A 142 4.74 14.58 16.60
N ALA A 143 3.98 14.15 15.60
CA ALA A 143 2.52 14.03 15.69
C ALA A 143 2.04 12.74 16.39
N GLY A 144 2.94 11.80 16.66
CA GLY A 144 2.64 10.61 17.43
C GLY A 144 1.74 9.59 16.73
N ALA A 145 1.72 9.55 15.39
CA ALA A 145 0.94 8.54 14.67
C ALA A 145 1.46 7.13 14.97
N ARG A 146 0.51 6.20 15.15
CA ARG A 146 0.75 4.79 15.50
C ARG A 146 -0.08 3.88 14.60
N PRO A 147 0.23 2.58 14.51
CA PRO A 147 -0.60 1.63 13.79
C PRO A 147 -2.04 1.65 14.28
N VAL A 148 -2.99 1.68 13.35
CA VAL A 148 -4.43 1.75 13.68
C VAL A 148 -5.25 0.66 13.04
N VAL A 149 -4.82 0.13 11.92
CA VAL A 149 -5.46 -0.98 11.22
C VAL A 149 -4.46 -1.66 10.30
N GLN A 150 -4.52 -2.98 10.26
CA GLN A 150 -3.87 -3.78 9.25
C GLN A 150 -4.90 -4.32 8.26
N VAL A 151 -4.58 -4.27 6.98
CA VAL A 151 -5.45 -4.72 5.89
C VAL A 151 -4.68 -5.68 5.02
N ARG A 152 -5.30 -6.85 4.73
CA ARG A 152 -4.80 -7.86 3.81
C ARG A 152 -5.78 -8.06 2.66
N TYR A 153 -5.27 -8.30 1.48
CA TYR A 153 -6.02 -8.75 0.31
C TYR A 153 -5.08 -9.51 -0.63
N ASP A 154 -5.67 -10.30 -1.51
CA ASP A 154 -4.95 -11.00 -2.56
C ASP A 154 -5.07 -10.21 -3.86
N ARG A 155 -3.94 -9.93 -4.52
CA ARG A 155 -3.86 -9.08 -5.71
C ARG A 155 -3.47 -9.88 -6.94
N MET A 156 -4.26 -9.75 -7.99
CA MET A 156 -3.87 -10.07 -9.35
C MET A 156 -3.61 -8.76 -10.10
N ALA A 157 -2.49 -8.65 -10.80
CA ALA A 157 -2.10 -7.44 -11.52
C ALA A 157 -1.82 -7.71 -13.00
N TYR A 158 -2.28 -6.80 -13.85
CA TYR A 158 -2.05 -6.79 -15.29
C TYR A 158 -1.42 -5.45 -15.66
N ASP A 159 -0.41 -5.48 -16.53
CA ASP A 159 0.32 -4.27 -16.94
C ASP A 159 0.58 -4.33 -18.44
N SER A 160 0.21 -3.27 -19.16
CA SER A 160 0.41 -3.18 -20.61
C SER A 160 1.88 -2.96 -21.02
N GLY A 161 2.81 -2.99 -20.07
CA GLY A 161 4.25 -2.90 -20.30
C GLY A 161 4.81 -1.49 -20.27
N PRO A 162 6.12 -1.33 -20.57
CA PRO A 162 6.82 -0.05 -20.44
C PRO A 162 6.28 1.07 -21.34
N GLU A 163 5.75 0.70 -22.50
CA GLU A 163 5.13 1.63 -23.45
C GLU A 163 3.61 1.76 -23.24
N GLY A 164 3.06 0.92 -22.34
CA GLY A 164 1.65 0.89 -22.02
C GLY A 164 1.28 1.91 -20.95
N THR A 165 0.06 2.42 -21.06
CA THR A 165 -0.49 3.42 -20.15
C THR A 165 -1.45 2.84 -19.13
N ILE A 166 -1.78 1.55 -19.26
CA ILE A 166 -2.84 0.91 -18.48
C ILE A 166 -2.25 -0.14 -17.54
N ARG A 167 -2.60 -0.03 -16.26
CA ARG A 167 -2.39 -1.06 -15.26
C ARG A 167 -3.71 -1.35 -14.57
N VAL A 168 -4.12 -2.62 -14.57
CA VAL A 168 -5.35 -3.08 -13.90
C VAL A 168 -4.97 -4.00 -12.75
N THR A 169 -5.57 -3.79 -11.58
CA THR A 169 -5.38 -4.70 -10.44
C THR A 169 -6.72 -5.14 -9.89
N PHE A 170 -6.83 -6.41 -9.56
CA PHE A 170 -7.97 -6.99 -8.87
C PHE A 170 -7.55 -7.35 -7.45
N ASP A 171 -8.19 -6.74 -6.48
CA ASP A 171 -7.94 -6.96 -5.06
C ASP A 171 -9.11 -7.76 -4.50
N THR A 172 -8.88 -9.00 -4.10
CA THR A 172 -9.90 -9.93 -3.61
C THR A 172 -9.63 -10.34 -2.17
N GLY A 173 -10.61 -10.94 -1.51
CA GLY A 173 -10.43 -11.49 -0.17
C GLY A 173 -10.04 -10.45 0.88
N LEU A 174 -10.60 -9.23 0.80
CA LEU A 174 -10.27 -8.13 1.70
C LEU A 174 -10.54 -8.52 3.16
N ARG A 175 -9.52 -8.38 4.00
CA ARG A 175 -9.54 -8.67 5.43
C ARG A 175 -8.92 -7.53 6.21
N CYS A 176 -9.37 -7.28 7.42
CA CYS A 176 -8.75 -6.28 8.29
C CYS A 176 -8.72 -6.74 9.75
N ARG A 177 -7.77 -6.19 10.51
CA ARG A 177 -7.70 -6.35 11.96
C ARG A 177 -7.25 -5.06 12.63
N PHE A 178 -7.69 -4.88 13.86
CA PHE A 178 -7.31 -3.76 14.73
C PHE A 178 -6.38 -4.21 15.87
N ASP A 179 -6.20 -5.52 16.04
CA ASP A 179 -5.18 -6.11 16.89
C ASP A 179 -3.87 -6.17 16.09
N MET A 180 -2.94 -5.26 16.41
CA MET A 180 -1.71 -5.09 15.66
C MET A 180 -0.76 -6.27 15.94
N LYS A 181 -0.40 -6.99 14.88
CA LYS A 181 0.63 -8.04 14.90
C LYS A 181 1.81 -7.63 14.02
N PRO A 182 2.99 -8.22 14.21
CA PRO A 182 4.09 -8.00 13.28
C PRO A 182 3.67 -8.22 11.83
N LEU A 183 4.11 -7.34 10.93
CA LEU A 183 3.83 -7.49 9.50
C LEU A 183 4.62 -8.66 8.93
N THR A 184 3.90 -9.69 8.53
CA THR A 184 4.45 -10.86 7.83
C THR A 184 3.67 -11.09 6.55
N PRO A 185 4.32 -11.40 5.42
CA PRO A 185 3.63 -11.56 4.13
C PRO A 185 2.58 -12.69 4.10
N ASP A 186 2.77 -13.72 4.89
CA ASP A 186 1.96 -14.94 4.87
C ASP A 186 1.12 -15.15 6.15
N ASP A 187 0.75 -14.07 6.83
CA ASP A 187 -0.07 -14.16 8.03
C ASP A 187 -1.50 -14.64 7.68
N PRO A 188 -1.89 -15.88 8.03
CA PRO A 188 -3.21 -16.42 7.72
C PRO A 188 -4.31 -15.88 8.66
N ASP A 189 -3.93 -15.30 9.80
CA ASP A 189 -4.82 -14.97 10.92
C ASP A 189 -5.54 -13.63 10.76
N PHE A 190 -5.88 -13.25 9.53
CA PHE A 190 -6.72 -12.08 9.32
C PHE A 190 -8.20 -12.46 9.37
N PRO A 191 -8.99 -11.84 10.26
CA PRO A 191 -10.44 -12.04 10.24
C PRO A 191 -11.02 -11.52 8.92
N LEU A 192 -12.05 -12.20 8.42
CA LEU A 192 -12.77 -11.73 7.22
C LEU A 192 -13.35 -10.34 7.49
N ALA A 193 -13.00 -9.39 6.65
CA ALA A 193 -13.70 -8.13 6.63
C ALA A 193 -15.14 -8.37 6.12
N VAL A 194 -16.12 -7.65 6.67
CA VAL A 194 -17.53 -7.73 6.26
C VAL A 194 -17.74 -7.02 4.91
N VAL A 195 -16.78 -7.07 4.01
CA VAL A 195 -16.89 -6.50 2.66
C VAL A 195 -17.20 -7.63 1.70
N LYS A 196 -18.46 -7.70 1.27
CA LYS A 196 -18.96 -8.74 0.37
C LYS A 196 -18.63 -8.52 -1.12
N HIS A 197 -17.80 -7.55 -1.45
CA HIS A 197 -17.51 -7.18 -2.83
C HIS A 197 -16.02 -7.21 -3.11
N GLU A 198 -15.65 -7.62 -4.30
CA GLU A 198 -14.29 -7.51 -4.81
C GLU A 198 -14.01 -6.09 -5.29
N ILE A 199 -12.76 -5.67 -5.20
CA ILE A 199 -12.34 -4.33 -5.61
C ILE A 199 -11.49 -4.47 -6.87
N ALA A 200 -11.95 -3.97 -7.98
CA ALA A 200 -11.11 -3.73 -9.15
C ALA A 200 -10.57 -2.30 -9.10
N VAL A 201 -9.27 -2.15 -9.34
CA VAL A 201 -8.58 -0.85 -9.39
C VAL A 201 -7.93 -0.70 -10.76
N VAL A 202 -8.36 0.26 -11.50
CA VAL A 202 -7.86 0.57 -12.84
C VAL A 202 -7.11 1.90 -12.82
#